data_61d7e652eb1c195361b302b56e9cf3a4
#
_entry.id   61d7e652eb1c195361b302b56e9cf3a4
#
_cell.length_a   1.000
_cell.length_b   1.000
_cell.length_c   1.000
_cell.angle_alpha   90.00
_cell.angle_beta   90.00
_cell.angle_gamma   90.00
#
_symmetry.space_group_name_H-M   'P 1'
#
loop_
_entity.id
_entity.type
_entity.pdbx_description
1 polymer ?
#
loop_
_entity_poly.entity_id
_entity_poly.type
_entity_poly.pdbx_seq_one_letter_code
_entity_poly.pdbx_strand_id
1 'polypeptide(L)'
;MENVLSIILGGGAGSRLYPLTKKRAKPAVPLGANYRLIDIPVSNCINSDINKIYCLTQFNSASLNRHLAQAYNANIGSYTKTGFVEVLAAQQSPTNKTWFQGTADAVRQYTWLFNSSKCDEYLILSGDHLYRMDYKPFIMKHREVGADITVSAVPMDEERAEAFGLMKIDGTGRIIDFAEKPKGDALKAMAVDTTVLGLDAEKAKEMPYIASMGIYVFSAKAMEDLLMKHCKEQNDFGGEIIPHAKDMGMHVQAFLYDGYWEDIGTIKAFYNANLQCNKENPQFSFYEAKAPIYTSSQFLPPTKILDSAVTQSTIGDGCFIEKSTIKNAMVGLRSHISEGCVIEDTLL
;
A
#
# COMPACT_ATOMS: atom_id res chain seq x y z
N MET A 1 17.92 9.22 -1.21
CA MET A 1 17.26 8.74 0.03
C MET A 1 18.13 7.72 0.77
N GLU A 2 19.42 8.05 0.89
CA GLU A 2 20.32 7.29 1.74
C GLU A 2 19.79 7.28 3.18
N ASN A 3 20.02 6.23 3.93
CA ASN A 3 19.61 6.06 5.33
C ASN A 3 18.10 5.91 5.59
N VAL A 4 17.25 5.73 4.58
CA VAL A 4 15.84 5.34 4.77
C VAL A 4 15.69 3.83 4.58
N LEU A 5 15.04 3.18 5.52
CA LEU A 5 14.67 1.76 5.43
C LEU A 5 13.16 1.65 5.27
N SER A 6 12.72 1.02 4.18
CA SER A 6 11.29 0.73 3.99
C SER A 6 10.92 -0.64 4.55
N ILE A 7 9.78 -0.68 5.25
CA ILE A 7 9.20 -1.90 5.81
C ILE A 7 7.77 -2.01 5.28
N ILE A 8 7.53 -2.98 4.41
CA ILE A 8 6.22 -3.22 3.81
C ILE A 8 5.51 -4.33 4.58
N LEU A 9 4.35 -4.02 5.11
CA LEU A 9 3.52 -4.94 5.88
C LEU A 9 2.68 -5.81 4.95
N GLY A 10 3.16 -7.00 4.65
CA GLY A 10 2.53 -7.98 3.76
C GLY A 10 1.72 -9.06 4.50
N GLY A 11 1.53 -8.91 5.81
CA GLY A 11 0.81 -9.84 6.66
C GLY A 11 -0.68 -9.44 6.79
N GLY A 12 -1.55 -10.39 6.79
CA GLY A 12 -2.99 -10.20 6.96
C GLY A 12 -3.75 -11.36 6.34
N ALA A 13 -4.78 -11.87 7.03
CA ALA A 13 -5.53 -13.04 6.57
C ALA A 13 -6.33 -12.76 5.29
N GLY A 14 -6.68 -11.49 5.00
CA GLY A 14 -7.39 -11.09 3.79
C GLY A 14 -8.77 -11.73 3.63
N SER A 15 -9.46 -12.03 4.73
CA SER A 15 -10.73 -12.78 4.73
C SER A 15 -11.83 -12.11 3.88
N ARG A 16 -11.86 -10.78 3.83
CA ARG A 16 -12.83 -10.01 3.03
C ARG A 16 -12.61 -10.10 1.52
N LEU A 17 -11.44 -10.61 1.08
CA LEU A 17 -11.09 -10.87 -0.32
C LEU A 17 -11.24 -12.36 -0.70
N TYR A 18 -11.79 -13.19 0.19
CA TYR A 18 -12.09 -14.57 -0.17
C TYR A 18 -13.09 -14.61 -1.37
N PRO A 19 -12.89 -15.45 -2.40
CA PRO A 19 -11.93 -16.58 -2.47
C PRO A 19 -10.54 -16.25 -3.04
N LEU A 20 -10.24 -15.02 -3.41
CA LEU A 20 -8.92 -14.66 -4.00
C LEU A 20 -7.76 -14.95 -3.05
N THR A 21 -7.99 -14.85 -1.75
CA THR A 21 -7.00 -15.10 -0.69
C THR A 21 -6.99 -16.52 -0.14
N LYS A 22 -7.79 -17.43 -0.73
CA LYS A 22 -7.86 -18.84 -0.27
C LYS A 22 -6.49 -19.54 -0.18
N LYS A 23 -5.60 -19.23 -1.13
CA LYS A 23 -4.28 -19.90 -1.27
C LYS A 23 -3.12 -18.90 -1.41
N ARG A 24 -3.35 -17.61 -1.15
CA ARG A 24 -2.33 -16.56 -1.27
C ARG A 24 -2.57 -15.43 -0.29
N ALA A 25 -1.52 -14.76 0.12
CA ALA A 25 -1.59 -13.54 0.92
C ALA A 25 -2.29 -12.40 0.12
N LYS A 26 -2.94 -11.46 0.81
CA LYS A 26 -3.61 -10.30 0.20
C LYS A 26 -2.69 -9.53 -0.75
N PRO A 27 -1.42 -9.20 -0.40
CA PRO A 27 -0.52 -8.49 -1.31
C PRO A 27 -0.11 -9.28 -2.56
N ALA A 28 -0.34 -10.60 -2.58
CA ALA A 28 -0.07 -11.44 -3.75
C ALA A 28 -1.24 -11.56 -4.72
N VAL A 29 -2.36 -10.86 -4.45
CA VAL A 29 -3.52 -10.85 -5.34
C VAL A 29 -3.15 -10.14 -6.65
N PRO A 30 -3.45 -10.74 -7.83
CA PRO A 30 -3.18 -10.13 -9.13
C PRO A 30 -3.93 -8.81 -9.31
N LEU A 31 -3.30 -7.85 -9.96
CA LEU A 31 -3.84 -6.54 -10.27
C LEU A 31 -3.42 -6.13 -11.69
N GLY A 32 -4.29 -5.49 -12.46
CA GLY A 32 -3.91 -4.91 -13.75
C GLY A 32 -3.35 -5.92 -14.75
N ALA A 33 -3.87 -7.14 -14.77
CA ALA A 33 -3.47 -8.27 -15.59
C ALA A 33 -2.08 -8.85 -15.25
N ASN A 34 -1.02 -8.04 -15.23
CA ASN A 34 0.37 -8.51 -15.14
C ASN A 34 0.98 -8.36 -13.74
N TYR A 35 0.41 -7.51 -12.87
CA TYR A 35 0.99 -7.10 -11.59
C TYR A 35 0.37 -7.83 -10.40
N ARG A 36 0.94 -7.57 -9.22
CA ARG A 36 0.36 -7.90 -7.91
C ARG A 36 0.29 -6.65 -7.04
N LEU A 37 -0.59 -6.66 -6.05
CA LEU A 37 -0.75 -5.50 -5.15
C LEU A 37 0.58 -5.06 -4.52
N ILE A 38 1.43 -6.00 -4.12
CA ILE A 38 2.75 -5.72 -3.53
C ILE A 38 3.70 -4.96 -4.47
N ASP A 39 3.52 -5.10 -5.79
CA ASP A 39 4.38 -4.42 -6.76
C ASP A 39 4.22 -2.89 -6.69
N ILE A 40 3.07 -2.41 -6.20
CA ILE A 40 2.80 -0.97 -6.05
C ILE A 40 3.73 -0.32 -5.03
N PRO A 41 3.70 -0.66 -3.72
CA PRO A 41 4.57 -0.02 -2.74
C PRO A 41 6.05 -0.28 -2.99
N VAL A 42 6.44 -1.47 -3.50
CA VAL A 42 7.84 -1.76 -3.84
C VAL A 42 8.32 -0.85 -4.97
N SER A 43 7.51 -0.71 -6.05
CA SER A 43 7.87 0.17 -7.16
C SER A 43 7.92 1.65 -6.78
N ASN A 44 6.99 2.10 -5.93
CA ASN A 44 7.03 3.47 -5.39
C ASN A 44 8.31 3.71 -4.58
N CYS A 45 8.78 2.74 -3.78
CA CYS A 45 10.07 2.83 -3.08
C CYS A 45 11.24 2.98 -4.07
N ILE A 46 11.33 2.09 -5.06
CA ILE A 46 12.41 2.09 -6.05
C ILE A 46 12.42 3.41 -6.83
N ASN A 47 11.25 3.89 -7.29
CA ASN A 47 11.11 5.16 -7.99
C ASN A 47 11.42 6.39 -7.10
N SER A 48 11.37 6.22 -5.78
CA SER A 48 11.74 7.25 -4.80
C SER A 48 13.20 7.15 -4.32
N ASP A 49 14.05 6.32 -4.97
CA ASP A 49 15.43 6.02 -4.56
C ASP A 49 15.55 5.44 -3.14
N ILE A 50 14.53 4.71 -2.69
CA ILE A 50 14.55 3.94 -1.44
C ILE A 50 14.81 2.49 -1.79
N ASN A 51 16.04 2.05 -1.59
CA ASN A 51 16.53 0.77 -2.13
C ASN A 51 16.65 -0.33 -1.08
N LYS A 52 16.48 -0.01 0.22
CA LYS A 52 16.51 -0.98 1.32
C LYS A 52 15.08 -1.28 1.73
N ILE A 53 14.57 -2.43 1.33
CA ILE A 53 13.14 -2.77 1.46
C ILE A 53 13.01 -4.15 2.11
N TYR A 54 12.35 -4.20 3.27
CA TYR A 54 11.90 -5.45 3.88
C TYR A 54 10.40 -5.63 3.70
N CYS A 55 9.98 -6.85 3.35
CA CYS A 55 8.58 -7.23 3.26
C CYS A 55 8.25 -8.23 4.38
N LEU A 56 7.48 -7.82 5.37
CA LEU A 56 7.04 -8.68 6.47
C LEU A 56 5.84 -9.53 6.02
N THR A 57 5.96 -10.85 6.09
CA THR A 57 4.94 -11.77 5.59
C THR A 57 4.52 -12.80 6.64
N GLN A 58 3.27 -13.25 6.60
CA GLN A 58 2.74 -14.21 7.55
C GLN A 58 1.79 -15.24 6.88
N PHE A 59 0.52 -14.86 6.65
CA PHE A 59 -0.50 -15.79 6.15
C PHE A 59 -0.34 -16.09 4.67
N ASN A 60 -0.44 -17.37 4.28
CA ASN A 60 -0.45 -17.84 2.89
C ASN A 60 0.68 -17.22 2.03
N SER A 61 1.85 -17.01 2.63
CA SER A 61 2.91 -16.17 2.06
C SER A 61 3.73 -16.83 0.95
N ALA A 62 3.62 -18.15 0.74
CA ALA A 62 4.48 -18.88 -0.20
C ALA A 62 4.51 -18.29 -1.62
N SER A 63 3.34 -17.89 -2.16
CA SER A 63 3.27 -17.27 -3.50
C SER A 63 3.79 -15.83 -3.50
N LEU A 64 3.65 -15.09 -2.41
CA LEU A 64 4.18 -13.75 -2.23
C LEU A 64 5.71 -13.79 -2.15
N ASN A 65 6.26 -14.65 -1.31
CA ASN A 65 7.71 -14.81 -1.12
C ASN A 65 8.40 -15.20 -2.44
N ARG A 66 7.79 -16.15 -3.19
CA ARG A 66 8.30 -16.52 -4.52
C ARG A 66 8.26 -15.36 -5.50
N HIS A 67 7.17 -14.60 -5.52
CA HIS A 67 7.04 -13.45 -6.41
C HIS A 67 8.10 -12.40 -6.11
N LEU A 68 8.28 -11.99 -4.85
CA LEU A 68 9.28 -11.00 -4.44
C LEU A 68 10.70 -11.45 -4.79
N ALA A 69 11.04 -12.71 -4.53
CA ALA A 69 12.35 -13.26 -4.86
C ALA A 69 12.63 -13.32 -6.38
N GLN A 70 11.60 -13.48 -7.21
CA GLN A 70 11.73 -13.50 -8.67
C GLN A 70 11.67 -12.11 -9.30
N ALA A 71 10.82 -11.23 -8.76
CA ALA A 71 10.60 -9.90 -9.32
C ALA A 71 11.74 -8.93 -9.02
N TYR A 72 12.35 -9.02 -7.84
CA TYR A 72 13.27 -8.00 -7.31
C TYR A 72 14.64 -8.58 -6.96
N ASN A 73 15.17 -9.46 -7.79
CA ASN A 73 16.54 -9.93 -7.65
C ASN A 73 17.53 -8.85 -8.13
N ALA A 74 18.83 -9.03 -7.79
CA ALA A 74 19.89 -8.05 -8.03
C ALA A 74 20.09 -7.60 -9.49
N ASN A 75 19.35 -8.16 -10.45
CA ASN A 75 19.48 -7.86 -11.88
C ASN A 75 18.41 -6.88 -12.40
N ILE A 76 17.48 -6.43 -11.55
CA ILE A 76 16.41 -5.52 -11.96
C ILE A 76 16.73 -4.09 -11.62
N GLY A 77 17.13 -3.33 -12.66
CA GLY A 77 17.31 -1.87 -12.59
C GLY A 77 18.55 -1.41 -11.84
N SER A 78 18.75 -0.11 -11.80
CA SER A 78 19.89 0.57 -11.18
C SER A 78 19.93 0.42 -9.65
N TYR A 79 19.97 -0.81 -9.14
CA TYR A 79 20.26 -0.99 -7.74
C TYR A 79 21.70 -0.52 -7.49
N THR A 80 21.85 0.44 -6.62
CA THR A 80 23.14 0.65 -5.98
C THR A 80 23.59 -0.68 -5.38
N LYS A 81 24.88 -0.96 -5.35
CA LYS A 81 25.45 -2.23 -4.83
C LYS A 81 24.98 -2.63 -3.42
N THR A 82 24.22 -1.77 -2.75
CA THR A 82 23.76 -1.90 -1.37
C THR A 82 22.23 -2.03 -1.24
N GLY A 83 21.46 -2.02 -2.35
CA GLY A 83 20.01 -2.16 -2.34
C GLY A 83 19.55 -3.63 -2.27
N PHE A 84 18.41 -3.86 -1.66
CA PHE A 84 17.78 -5.18 -1.56
C PHE A 84 16.25 -5.07 -1.40
N VAL A 85 15.56 -6.11 -1.81
CA VAL A 85 14.16 -6.39 -1.43
C VAL A 85 14.14 -7.76 -0.81
N GLU A 86 13.98 -7.83 0.50
CA GLU A 86 14.03 -9.06 1.28
C GLU A 86 12.73 -9.36 1.98
N VAL A 87 12.42 -10.65 2.07
CA VAL A 87 11.24 -11.16 2.77
C VAL A 87 11.61 -11.58 4.18
N LEU A 88 10.89 -11.04 5.16
CA LEU A 88 10.97 -11.44 6.56
C LEU A 88 9.66 -12.12 6.95
N ALA A 89 9.69 -13.45 7.02
CA ALA A 89 8.51 -14.22 7.41
C ALA A 89 8.37 -14.28 8.93
N ALA A 90 7.13 -14.31 9.43
CA ALA A 90 6.90 -14.57 10.84
C ALA A 90 7.60 -15.86 11.28
N GLN A 91 8.34 -15.81 12.37
CA GLN A 91 9.14 -16.92 12.89
C GLN A 91 8.78 -17.21 14.34
N GLN A 92 8.77 -18.48 14.69
CA GLN A 92 8.73 -18.92 16.08
C GLN A 92 10.15 -19.17 16.59
N SER A 93 10.40 -18.75 17.81
CA SER A 93 11.66 -19.01 18.52
C SER A 93 11.39 -19.71 19.84
N PRO A 94 12.41 -20.25 20.52
CA PRO A 94 12.24 -20.82 21.86
C PRO A 94 11.64 -19.83 22.88
N THR A 95 11.89 -18.51 22.68
CA THR A 95 11.43 -17.43 23.56
C THR A 95 10.14 -16.76 23.07
N ASN A 96 9.79 -16.90 21.78
CA ASN A 96 8.55 -16.39 21.22
C ASN A 96 7.90 -17.44 20.31
N LYS A 97 6.80 -18.02 20.77
CA LYS A 97 6.04 -19.06 20.04
C LYS A 97 4.84 -18.49 19.27
N THR A 98 4.63 -17.19 19.31
CA THR A 98 3.49 -16.54 18.67
C THR A 98 3.85 -16.02 17.27
N TRP A 99 2.85 -15.98 16.40
CA TRP A 99 2.89 -15.27 15.14
C TRP A 99 2.79 -13.75 15.38
N PHE A 100 2.99 -12.93 14.37
CA PHE A 100 2.76 -11.49 14.50
C PHE A 100 1.33 -11.20 14.99
N GLN A 101 1.24 -10.47 16.08
CA GLN A 101 -0.04 -10.12 16.71
C GLN A 101 -0.67 -8.85 16.12
N GLY A 102 0.07 -8.13 15.30
CA GLY A 102 -0.35 -6.91 14.63
C GLY A 102 0.79 -6.27 13.83
N THR A 103 0.52 -5.12 13.29
CA THR A 103 1.45 -4.39 12.42
C THR A 103 2.71 -3.92 13.17
N ALA A 104 2.55 -3.38 14.36
CA ALA A 104 3.65 -2.91 15.20
C ALA A 104 4.45 -4.09 15.81
N ASP A 105 3.76 -5.17 16.20
CA ASP A 105 4.42 -6.36 16.70
C ASP A 105 5.33 -7.00 15.64
N ALA A 106 4.87 -7.03 14.37
CA ALA A 106 5.69 -7.53 13.28
C ALA A 106 7.02 -6.77 13.14
N VAL A 107 6.98 -5.45 13.26
CA VAL A 107 8.19 -4.61 13.21
C VAL A 107 9.04 -4.81 14.48
N ARG A 108 8.42 -4.89 15.66
CA ARG A 108 9.09 -5.11 16.94
C ARG A 108 9.93 -6.39 16.94
N GLN A 109 9.41 -7.48 16.41
CA GLN A 109 10.11 -8.77 16.36
C GLN A 109 11.40 -8.73 15.51
N TYR A 110 11.51 -7.79 14.57
CA TYR A 110 12.68 -7.62 13.70
C TYR A 110 13.51 -6.36 14.00
N THR A 111 13.23 -5.62 15.08
CA THR A 111 13.97 -4.40 15.45
C THR A 111 15.48 -4.64 15.56
N TRP A 112 15.91 -5.82 16.03
CA TRP A 112 17.32 -6.20 16.11
C TRP A 112 18.02 -6.19 14.73
N LEU A 113 17.30 -6.59 13.67
CA LEU A 113 17.81 -6.56 12.29
C LEU A 113 17.83 -5.14 11.73
N PHE A 114 16.75 -4.38 11.97
CA PHE A 114 16.63 -3.02 11.46
C PHE A 114 17.67 -2.09 12.08
N ASN A 115 17.95 -2.23 13.37
CA ASN A 115 18.98 -1.45 14.07
C ASN A 115 20.39 -1.69 13.50
N SER A 116 20.65 -2.88 12.92
CA SER A 116 21.92 -3.17 12.26
C SER A 116 22.12 -2.37 10.97
N SER A 117 21.06 -1.90 10.35
CA SER A 117 21.07 -1.19 9.07
C SER A 117 21.49 0.29 9.18
N LYS A 118 21.62 0.84 10.40
CA LYS A 118 22.01 2.23 10.68
C LYS A 118 21.25 3.24 9.82
N CYS A 119 19.93 3.13 9.79
CA CYS A 119 19.05 4.08 9.12
C CYS A 119 18.64 5.20 10.07
N ASP A 120 18.28 6.35 9.50
CA ASP A 120 17.79 7.52 10.24
C ASP A 120 16.27 7.50 10.34
N GLU A 121 15.60 6.98 9.32
CA GLU A 121 14.15 6.89 9.25
C GLU A 121 13.67 5.51 8.78
N TYR A 122 12.51 5.12 9.27
CA TYR A 122 11.74 3.97 8.84
C TYR A 122 10.49 4.43 8.07
N LEU A 123 10.35 3.95 6.83
CA LEU A 123 9.14 4.13 6.03
C LEU A 123 8.28 2.87 6.15
N ILE A 124 7.15 2.96 6.83
CA ILE A 124 6.20 1.86 7.02
C ILE A 124 5.10 1.96 5.97
N LEU A 125 4.89 0.88 5.23
CA LEU A 125 3.93 0.82 4.12
C LEU A 125 3.00 -0.38 4.27
N SER A 126 1.77 -0.24 3.79
CA SER A 126 0.85 -1.37 3.60
C SER A 126 1.10 -2.03 2.24
N GLY A 127 1.07 -3.36 2.19
CA GLY A 127 1.35 -4.14 0.98
C GLY A 127 0.13 -4.36 0.06
N ASP A 128 -1.00 -3.75 0.35
CA ASP A 128 -2.31 -4.05 -0.24
C ASP A 128 -3.10 -2.82 -0.73
N HIS A 129 -2.43 -1.68 -0.85
CA HIS A 129 -3.01 -0.43 -1.34
C HIS A 129 -2.63 -0.16 -2.80
N LEU A 130 -3.53 0.49 -3.52
CA LEU A 130 -3.34 0.95 -4.89
C LEU A 130 -3.21 2.48 -4.91
N TYR A 131 -2.02 2.97 -5.23
CA TYR A 131 -1.70 4.40 -5.31
C TYR A 131 -0.35 4.60 -6.01
N ARG A 132 -0.06 5.84 -6.40
CA ARG A 132 1.24 6.24 -6.93
C ARG A 132 1.78 7.38 -6.09
N MET A 133 2.91 7.19 -5.45
CA MET A 133 3.49 8.21 -4.58
C MET A 133 5.01 8.25 -4.72
N ASP A 134 5.56 9.44 -4.94
CA ASP A 134 6.97 9.72 -4.67
C ASP A 134 7.12 9.99 -3.17
N TYR A 135 7.88 9.15 -2.49
CA TYR A 135 8.08 9.30 -1.04
C TYR A 135 9.12 10.37 -0.68
N LYS A 136 9.86 10.93 -1.64
CA LYS A 136 10.87 11.97 -1.37
C LYS A 136 10.27 13.20 -0.69
N PRO A 137 9.21 13.84 -1.23
CA PRO A 137 8.59 14.98 -0.56
C PRO A 137 8.07 14.66 0.84
N PHE A 138 7.53 13.44 1.04
CA PHE A 138 7.02 12.98 2.32
C PHE A 138 8.11 12.89 3.38
N ILE A 139 9.25 12.26 3.04
CA ILE A 139 10.41 12.13 3.93
C ILE A 139 11.08 13.49 4.16
N MET A 140 11.19 14.31 3.11
CA MET A 140 11.75 15.65 3.23
C MET A 140 10.92 16.51 4.20
N LYS A 141 9.59 16.43 4.13
CA LYS A 141 8.71 17.13 5.06
C LYS A 141 8.90 16.66 6.49
N HIS A 142 9.02 15.35 6.71
CA HIS A 142 9.32 14.77 8.02
C HIS A 142 10.61 15.37 8.62
N ARG A 143 11.68 15.45 7.83
CA ARG A 143 12.96 16.02 8.23
C ARG A 143 12.89 17.53 8.47
N GLU A 144 12.20 18.25 7.58
CA GLU A 144 12.05 19.72 7.65
C GLU A 144 11.40 20.17 8.96
N VAL A 145 10.33 19.49 9.38
CA VAL A 145 9.61 19.84 10.61
C VAL A 145 10.19 19.20 11.86
N GLY A 146 11.18 18.30 11.70
CA GLY A 146 11.76 17.56 12.83
C GLY A 146 10.74 16.69 13.56
N ALA A 147 9.84 16.05 12.81
CA ALA A 147 8.81 15.19 13.39
C ALA A 147 9.39 13.89 13.96
N ASP A 148 8.77 13.35 14.99
CA ASP A 148 9.03 11.99 15.47
C ASP A 148 8.33 10.96 14.55
N ILE A 149 7.10 11.31 14.13
CA ILE A 149 6.27 10.49 13.24
C ILE A 149 5.62 11.42 12.20
N THR A 150 5.58 10.99 10.95
CA THR A 150 4.74 11.65 9.91
C THR A 150 3.79 10.64 9.31
N VAL A 151 2.52 11.00 9.24
CA VAL A 151 1.43 10.17 8.74
C VAL A 151 0.96 10.72 7.39
N SER A 152 0.92 9.90 6.36
CA SER A 152 0.30 10.29 5.10
C SER A 152 -1.23 10.31 5.25
N ALA A 153 -1.83 11.40 4.82
CA ALA A 153 -3.23 11.73 5.01
C ALA A 153 -3.93 12.01 3.68
N VAL A 154 -5.20 11.63 3.59
CA VAL A 154 -6.06 11.88 2.44
C VAL A 154 -7.41 12.41 2.92
N PRO A 155 -7.99 13.44 2.25
CA PRO A 155 -9.35 13.87 2.54
C PRO A 155 -10.35 12.79 2.13
N MET A 156 -11.45 12.65 2.88
CA MET A 156 -12.39 11.55 2.70
C MET A 156 -13.83 11.97 3.01
N ASP A 157 -14.77 11.36 2.29
CA ASP A 157 -16.21 11.46 2.56
C ASP A 157 -16.63 10.61 3.78
N GLU A 158 -17.85 10.84 4.27
CA GLU A 158 -18.39 10.18 5.46
C GLU A 158 -18.55 8.66 5.28
N GLU A 159 -18.98 8.20 4.09
CA GLU A 159 -19.25 6.79 3.82
C GLU A 159 -17.97 5.94 3.93
N ARG A 160 -16.86 6.46 3.40
CA ARG A 160 -15.56 5.77 3.42
C ARG A 160 -14.82 5.92 4.74
N ALA A 161 -15.03 7.04 5.45
CA ALA A 161 -14.28 7.42 6.65
C ALA A 161 -14.36 6.38 7.78
N GLU A 162 -15.49 5.68 7.94
CA GLU A 162 -15.67 4.63 8.97
C GLU A 162 -14.67 3.47 8.89
N ALA A 163 -14.05 3.27 7.72
CA ALA A 163 -13.13 2.15 7.49
C ALA A 163 -11.67 2.47 7.89
N PHE A 164 -11.35 3.73 8.20
CA PHE A 164 -9.98 4.20 8.36
C PHE A 164 -9.73 4.92 9.69
N GLY A 165 -8.46 5.03 10.06
CA GLY A 165 -8.04 5.93 11.14
C GLY A 165 -8.22 7.39 10.70
N LEU A 166 -8.91 8.18 11.51
CA LEU A 166 -9.16 9.60 11.25
C LEU A 166 -8.31 10.47 12.16
N MET A 167 -7.94 11.66 11.68
CA MET A 167 -7.12 12.58 12.41
C MET A 167 -7.66 14.02 12.34
N LYS A 168 -7.37 14.80 13.40
CA LYS A 168 -7.50 16.25 13.39
C LYS A 168 -6.12 16.86 13.44
N ILE A 169 -5.95 17.96 12.73
CA ILE A 169 -4.67 18.67 12.66
C ILE A 169 -4.85 20.13 13.07
N ASP A 170 -3.78 20.72 13.56
CA ASP A 170 -3.71 22.16 13.79
C ASP A 170 -3.28 22.91 12.50
N GLY A 171 -3.17 24.24 12.59
CA GLY A 171 -2.76 25.09 11.47
C GLY A 171 -1.34 24.86 10.94
N THR A 172 -0.50 24.06 11.65
CA THR A 172 0.85 23.66 11.23
C THR A 172 0.88 22.27 10.61
N GLY A 173 -0.26 21.56 10.62
CA GLY A 173 -0.39 20.19 10.19
C GLY A 173 -0.01 19.16 11.24
N ARG A 174 0.25 19.59 12.49
CA ARG A 174 0.48 18.66 13.61
C ARG A 174 -0.82 17.94 13.97
N ILE A 175 -0.75 16.64 14.20
CA ILE A 175 -1.90 15.83 14.59
C ILE A 175 -2.20 16.08 16.07
N ILE A 176 -3.39 16.59 16.34
CA ILE A 176 -3.88 16.92 17.68
C ILE A 176 -4.89 15.91 18.21
N ASP A 177 -5.53 15.15 17.32
CA ASP A 177 -6.45 14.09 17.68
C ASP A 177 -6.39 12.95 16.67
N PHE A 178 -6.60 11.70 17.12
CA PHE A 178 -6.57 10.52 16.27
C PHE A 178 -7.58 9.48 16.79
N ALA A 179 -8.41 8.94 15.90
CA ALA A 179 -9.39 7.91 16.22
C ALA A 179 -9.36 6.81 15.16
N GLU A 180 -9.13 5.56 15.58
CA GLU A 180 -9.11 4.40 14.68
C GLU A 180 -10.54 3.90 14.44
N LYS A 181 -10.97 3.96 13.18
CA LYS A 181 -12.28 3.46 12.67
C LYS A 181 -13.46 3.90 13.52
N PRO A 182 -13.62 5.19 13.79
CA PRO A 182 -14.72 5.69 14.61
C PRO A 182 -16.05 5.48 13.91
N LYS A 183 -17.13 5.29 14.69
CA LYS A 183 -18.48 5.07 14.17
C LYS A 183 -19.50 5.98 14.86
N GLY A 184 -20.60 6.26 14.16
CA GLY A 184 -21.72 7.03 14.70
C GLY A 184 -21.29 8.43 15.19
N ASP A 185 -21.60 8.79 16.44
CA ASP A 185 -21.28 10.12 16.99
C ASP A 185 -19.78 10.37 17.11
N ALA A 186 -18.98 9.32 17.35
CA ALA A 186 -17.52 9.43 17.38
C ALA A 186 -16.97 9.77 15.97
N LEU A 187 -17.56 9.24 14.89
CA LEU A 187 -17.22 9.61 13.52
C LEU A 187 -17.51 11.09 13.27
N LYS A 188 -18.73 11.54 13.57
CA LYS A 188 -19.13 12.94 13.38
C LYS A 188 -18.25 13.92 14.16
N ALA A 189 -17.80 13.51 15.34
CA ALA A 189 -16.88 14.31 16.14
C ALA A 189 -15.51 14.50 15.47
N MET A 190 -15.11 13.62 14.54
CA MET A 190 -13.85 13.73 13.81
C MET A 190 -13.92 14.61 12.56
N ALA A 191 -15.09 15.13 12.19
CA ALA A 191 -15.23 16.05 11.07
C ALA A 191 -14.45 17.37 11.33
N VAL A 192 -13.76 17.85 10.30
CA VAL A 192 -12.92 19.06 10.33
C VAL A 192 -13.13 19.88 9.05
N ASP A 193 -12.74 21.14 9.08
CA ASP A 193 -12.64 21.95 7.88
C ASP A 193 -11.38 21.56 7.08
N THR A 194 -11.57 20.78 6.03
CA THR A 194 -10.47 20.31 5.19
C THR A 194 -9.91 21.37 4.24
N THR A 195 -10.41 22.61 4.26
CA THR A 195 -9.75 23.74 3.58
C THR A 195 -8.35 24.01 4.14
N VAL A 196 -8.09 23.63 5.38
CA VAL A 196 -6.75 23.63 5.99
C VAL A 196 -5.73 22.80 5.22
N LEU A 197 -6.19 21.80 4.46
CA LEU A 197 -5.38 20.99 3.54
C LEU A 197 -5.22 21.59 2.15
N GLY A 198 -5.80 22.78 1.89
CA GLY A 198 -5.78 23.45 0.60
C GLY A 198 -6.91 23.02 -0.36
N LEU A 199 -7.92 22.28 0.11
CA LEU A 199 -9.10 21.97 -0.68
C LEU A 199 -9.94 23.22 -0.91
N ASP A 200 -10.61 23.28 -2.07
CA ASP A 200 -11.64 24.31 -2.29
C ASP A 200 -12.86 24.08 -1.37
N ALA A 201 -13.66 25.13 -1.14
CA ALA A 201 -14.75 25.10 -0.18
C ALA A 201 -15.88 24.11 -0.53
N GLU A 202 -16.04 23.74 -1.81
CA GLU A 202 -17.03 22.73 -2.22
C GLU A 202 -16.53 21.32 -1.91
N LYS A 203 -15.31 20.99 -2.31
CA LYS A 203 -14.69 19.70 -1.99
C LYS A 203 -14.51 19.50 -0.49
N ALA A 204 -14.17 20.53 0.26
CA ALA A 204 -14.04 20.45 1.71
C ALA A 204 -15.37 20.05 2.40
N LYS A 205 -16.52 20.47 1.86
CA LYS A 205 -17.83 20.02 2.36
C LYS A 205 -18.15 18.58 2.01
N GLU A 206 -17.70 18.11 0.85
CA GLU A 206 -17.90 16.72 0.42
C GLU A 206 -16.97 15.76 1.15
N MET A 207 -15.78 16.22 1.56
CA MET A 207 -14.72 15.45 2.19
C MET A 207 -14.32 16.05 3.55
N PRO A 208 -15.19 16.01 4.58
CA PRO A 208 -14.95 16.66 5.86
C PRO A 208 -14.06 15.87 6.82
N TYR A 209 -13.44 14.76 6.38
CA TYR A 209 -12.59 13.92 7.21
C TYR A 209 -11.16 13.86 6.66
N ILE A 210 -10.20 13.73 7.56
CA ILE A 210 -8.80 13.49 7.22
C ILE A 210 -8.46 12.05 7.63
N ALA A 211 -8.27 11.18 6.64
CA ALA A 211 -8.00 9.77 6.87
C ALA A 211 -6.51 9.43 6.74
N SER A 212 -6.05 8.52 7.59
CA SER A 212 -4.72 7.91 7.49
C SER A 212 -4.68 6.92 6.34
N MET A 213 -3.69 7.03 5.49
CA MET A 213 -3.43 6.05 4.43
C MET A 213 -2.74 4.77 4.93
N GLY A 214 -2.39 4.68 6.22
CA GLY A 214 -1.57 3.56 6.70
C GLY A 214 -0.11 3.61 6.22
N ILE A 215 0.37 4.78 5.88
CA ILE A 215 1.72 5.07 5.40
C ILE A 215 2.38 6.02 6.38
N TYR A 216 3.50 5.61 6.97
CA TYR A 216 4.14 6.34 8.05
C TYR A 216 5.64 6.50 7.82
N VAL A 217 6.19 7.63 8.24
CA VAL A 217 7.64 7.81 8.47
C VAL A 217 7.87 7.96 9.97
N PHE A 218 8.77 7.18 10.51
CA PHE A 218 9.24 7.27 11.88
C PHE A 218 10.71 7.65 11.89
N SER A 219 11.12 8.56 12.75
CA SER A 219 12.53 8.67 13.09
C SER A 219 13.00 7.38 13.77
N ALA A 220 14.24 6.94 13.53
CA ALA A 220 14.76 5.70 14.10
C ALA A 220 14.67 5.69 15.62
N LYS A 221 14.95 6.84 16.26
CA LYS A 221 14.85 7.01 17.71
C LYS A 221 13.40 6.86 18.20
N ALA A 222 12.44 7.50 17.53
CA ALA A 222 11.03 7.39 17.93
C ALA A 222 10.51 5.97 17.80
N MET A 223 10.88 5.27 16.73
CA MET A 223 10.50 3.87 16.54
C MET A 223 11.05 2.98 17.65
N GLU A 224 12.35 3.13 17.99
CA GLU A 224 12.96 2.34 19.06
C GLU A 224 12.34 2.65 20.42
N ASP A 225 12.18 3.92 20.77
CA ASP A 225 11.61 4.34 22.07
C ASP A 225 10.16 3.85 22.21
N LEU A 226 9.34 3.97 21.16
CA LEU A 226 7.96 3.49 21.21
C LEU A 226 7.89 1.97 21.31
N LEU A 227 8.50 1.24 20.40
CA LEU A 227 8.31 -0.21 20.33
C LEU A 227 9.03 -0.97 21.45
N MET A 228 10.18 -0.48 21.95
CA MET A 228 11.01 -1.21 22.90
C MET A 228 10.86 -0.70 24.35
N LYS A 229 10.37 0.53 24.57
CA LYS A 229 10.28 1.11 25.91
C LYS A 229 8.84 1.38 26.32
N HIS A 230 8.07 2.10 25.51
CA HIS A 230 6.76 2.63 25.91
C HIS A 230 5.57 1.74 25.49
N CYS A 231 5.62 1.13 24.31
CA CYS A 231 4.52 0.39 23.72
C CYS A 231 4.89 -1.09 23.51
N LYS A 232 5.39 -1.78 24.54
CA LYS A 232 5.88 -3.16 24.43
C LYS A 232 4.80 -4.20 24.11
N GLU A 233 3.56 -3.93 24.53
CA GLU A 233 2.42 -4.83 24.41
C GLU A 233 1.44 -4.40 23.32
N GLN A 234 1.52 -3.16 22.86
CA GLN A 234 0.69 -2.62 21.79
C GLN A 234 1.13 -3.21 20.45
N ASN A 235 0.18 -3.60 19.64
CA ASN A 235 0.43 -4.41 18.45
C ASN A 235 0.08 -3.73 17.12
N ASP A 236 -0.64 -2.61 17.14
CA ASP A 236 -1.10 -1.90 15.96
C ASP A 236 -0.58 -0.46 15.89
N PHE A 237 -0.05 -0.06 14.71
CA PHE A 237 0.46 1.30 14.55
C PHE A 237 -0.66 2.34 14.59
N GLY A 238 -1.74 2.13 13.84
CA GLY A 238 -2.83 3.09 13.72
C GLY A 238 -3.66 3.19 15.00
N GLY A 239 -4.10 2.05 15.53
CA GLY A 239 -4.99 2.01 16.68
C GLY A 239 -4.32 2.25 18.04
N GLU A 240 -3.02 2.01 18.17
CA GLU A 240 -2.37 1.98 19.47
C GLU A 240 -1.10 2.86 19.54
N ILE A 241 -0.13 2.66 18.61
CA ILE A 241 1.18 3.31 18.70
C ILE A 241 1.09 4.82 18.42
N ILE A 242 0.43 5.23 17.34
CA ILE A 242 0.33 6.64 16.94
C ILE A 242 -0.49 7.45 17.94
N PRO A 243 -1.67 6.98 18.43
CA PRO A 243 -2.40 7.66 19.50
C PRO A 243 -1.55 7.82 20.77
N HIS A 244 -0.85 6.75 21.17
CA HIS A 244 0.01 6.80 22.37
C HIS A 244 1.18 7.80 22.21
N ALA A 245 1.84 7.83 21.07
CA ALA A 245 2.89 8.79 20.75
C ALA A 245 2.40 10.24 20.86
N LYS A 246 1.20 10.52 20.30
CA LYS A 246 0.53 11.82 20.42
C LYS A 246 0.28 12.18 21.89
N ASP A 247 -0.26 11.24 22.69
CA ASP A 247 -0.58 11.46 24.10
C ASP A 247 0.67 11.70 24.97
N MET A 248 1.81 11.12 24.57
CA MET A 248 3.13 11.41 25.17
C MET A 248 3.69 12.79 24.77
N GLY A 249 3.03 13.54 23.89
CA GLY A 249 3.47 14.84 23.41
C GLY A 249 4.53 14.80 22.32
N MET A 250 4.80 13.62 21.71
CA MET A 250 5.69 13.50 20.56
C MET A 250 5.16 14.33 19.37
N HIS A 251 6.07 14.75 18.49
CA HIS A 251 5.70 15.50 17.30
C HIS A 251 5.18 14.56 16.22
N VAL A 252 3.86 14.43 16.10
CA VAL A 252 3.19 13.65 15.05
C VAL A 252 2.64 14.62 14.01
N GLN A 253 3.13 14.54 12.76
CA GLN A 253 2.83 15.44 11.66
C GLN A 253 1.95 14.74 10.62
N ALA A 254 0.98 15.43 10.05
CA ALA A 254 0.25 14.98 8.86
C ALA A 254 0.96 15.48 7.58
N PHE A 255 0.96 14.65 6.56
CA PHE A 255 1.39 14.99 5.21
C PHE A 255 0.24 14.72 4.24
N LEU A 256 -0.28 15.74 3.60
CA LEU A 256 -1.36 15.58 2.63
C LEU A 256 -0.83 14.88 1.37
N TYR A 257 -1.47 13.79 1.01
CA TYR A 257 -1.31 13.14 -0.27
C TYR A 257 -2.39 13.65 -1.24
N ASP A 258 -1.95 14.17 -2.39
CA ASP A 258 -2.81 14.67 -3.45
C ASP A 258 -2.74 13.70 -4.65
N GLY A 259 -3.48 12.60 -4.57
CA GLY A 259 -3.54 11.60 -5.61
C GLY A 259 -4.60 10.54 -5.34
N TYR A 260 -4.76 9.63 -6.30
CA TYR A 260 -5.65 8.48 -6.13
C TYR A 260 -5.05 7.48 -5.14
N TRP A 261 -5.86 7.09 -4.15
CA TRP A 261 -5.53 6.05 -3.19
C TRP A 261 -6.74 5.16 -2.90
N GLU A 262 -6.53 3.84 -2.87
CA GLU A 262 -7.55 2.85 -2.55
C GLU A 262 -6.98 1.70 -1.73
N ASP A 263 -7.61 1.37 -0.60
CA ASP A 263 -7.39 0.10 0.10
C ASP A 263 -8.15 -1.02 -0.62
N ILE A 264 -7.43 -1.97 -1.21
CA ILE A 264 -8.03 -3.13 -1.87
C ILE A 264 -8.44 -4.16 -0.80
N GLY A 265 -9.38 -3.79 0.06
CA GLY A 265 -9.81 -4.58 1.22
C GLY A 265 -10.98 -5.52 0.97
N THR A 266 -11.73 -5.36 -0.11
CA THR A 266 -12.95 -6.13 -0.42
C THR A 266 -13.00 -6.55 -1.88
N ILE A 267 -13.82 -7.55 -2.22
CA ILE A 267 -14.05 -7.96 -3.62
C ILE A 267 -14.59 -6.79 -4.45
N LYS A 268 -15.49 -5.97 -3.90
CA LYS A 268 -16.03 -4.79 -4.58
C LYS A 268 -14.93 -3.77 -4.90
N ALA A 269 -14.07 -3.44 -3.93
CA ALA A 269 -12.95 -2.52 -4.14
C ALA A 269 -11.96 -3.09 -5.17
N PHE A 270 -11.64 -4.38 -5.10
CA PHE A 270 -10.78 -5.07 -6.05
C PHE A 270 -11.35 -5.01 -7.48
N TYR A 271 -12.61 -5.33 -7.66
CA TYR A 271 -13.30 -5.29 -8.94
C TYR A 271 -13.31 -3.87 -9.52
N ASN A 272 -13.77 -2.91 -8.74
CA ASN A 272 -13.87 -1.51 -9.19
C ASN A 272 -12.49 -0.93 -9.54
N ALA A 273 -11.47 -1.17 -8.72
CA ALA A 273 -10.11 -0.67 -8.97
C ALA A 273 -9.53 -1.20 -10.28
N ASN A 274 -9.72 -2.49 -10.59
CA ASN A 274 -9.26 -3.06 -11.85
C ASN A 274 -10.00 -2.47 -13.06
N LEU A 275 -11.33 -2.39 -13.02
CA LEU A 275 -12.11 -1.82 -14.14
C LEU A 275 -11.88 -0.31 -14.29
N GLN A 276 -11.61 0.41 -13.20
CA GLN A 276 -11.27 1.83 -13.27
C GLN A 276 -10.00 2.08 -14.11
N CYS A 277 -9.04 1.16 -14.11
CA CYS A 277 -7.83 1.25 -14.93
C CYS A 277 -8.10 1.17 -16.44
N ASN A 278 -9.26 0.63 -16.86
CA ASN A 278 -9.65 0.51 -18.26
C ASN A 278 -10.28 1.78 -18.84
N LYS A 279 -10.60 2.78 -18.02
CA LYS A 279 -11.20 4.02 -18.49
C LYS A 279 -10.21 4.85 -19.32
N GLU A 280 -10.72 5.70 -20.19
CA GLU A 280 -9.92 6.60 -21.03
C GLU A 280 -9.03 7.52 -20.18
N ASN A 281 -9.57 8.08 -19.08
CA ASN A 281 -8.85 8.87 -18.10
C ASN A 281 -8.92 8.19 -16.73
N PRO A 282 -8.08 7.17 -16.48
CA PRO A 282 -8.12 6.45 -15.22
C PRO A 282 -7.50 7.30 -14.10
N GLN A 283 -8.03 7.19 -12.89
CA GLN A 283 -7.43 7.82 -11.71
C GLN A 283 -6.08 7.20 -11.36
N PHE A 284 -5.91 5.91 -11.61
CA PHE A 284 -4.64 5.19 -11.52
C PHE A 284 -4.25 4.64 -12.89
N SER A 285 -3.04 4.97 -13.35
CA SER A 285 -2.50 4.47 -14.62
C SER A 285 -1.25 3.62 -14.41
N PHE A 286 -1.15 2.51 -15.12
CA PHE A 286 0.09 1.72 -15.21
C PHE A 286 1.10 2.34 -16.20
N TYR A 287 0.68 3.25 -17.06
CA TYR A 287 1.44 3.79 -18.19
C TYR A 287 2.19 5.09 -17.83
N GLU A 288 2.91 5.08 -16.72
CA GLU A 288 3.75 6.20 -16.31
C GLU A 288 5.23 5.89 -16.61
N ALA A 289 5.74 6.44 -17.71
CA ALA A 289 7.07 6.12 -18.21
C ALA A 289 8.21 6.52 -17.24
N LYS A 290 8.00 7.60 -16.46
CA LYS A 290 9.02 8.09 -15.51
C LYS A 290 9.00 7.35 -14.16
N ALA A 291 7.91 6.64 -13.87
CA ALA A 291 7.73 5.89 -12.64
C ALA A 291 7.08 4.52 -12.94
N PRO A 292 7.79 3.60 -13.61
CA PRO A 292 7.24 2.30 -13.99
C PRO A 292 6.88 1.46 -12.77
N ILE A 293 5.90 0.57 -12.92
CA ILE A 293 5.63 -0.47 -11.93
C ILE A 293 6.48 -1.70 -12.30
N TYR A 294 7.40 -2.06 -11.43
CA TYR A 294 8.24 -3.25 -11.58
C TYR A 294 7.49 -4.49 -11.12
N THR A 295 7.66 -5.58 -11.83
CA THR A 295 7.07 -6.89 -11.48
C THR A 295 7.96 -8.03 -11.99
N SER A 296 7.57 -9.26 -11.70
CA SER A 296 8.27 -10.45 -12.19
C SER A 296 8.17 -10.56 -13.71
N SER A 297 9.31 -10.66 -14.38
CA SER A 297 9.38 -10.89 -15.82
C SER A 297 8.66 -12.20 -16.19
N GLN A 298 7.82 -12.14 -17.21
CA GLN A 298 7.13 -13.31 -17.75
C GLN A 298 7.72 -13.66 -19.12
N PHE A 299 8.14 -14.92 -19.29
CA PHE A 299 8.60 -15.43 -20.61
C PHE A 299 7.37 -15.91 -21.38
N LEU A 300 6.59 -14.96 -21.89
CA LEU A 300 5.34 -15.21 -22.62
C LEU A 300 5.44 -14.65 -24.03
N PRO A 301 4.75 -15.29 -25.00
CA PRO A 301 4.63 -14.70 -26.34
C PRO A 301 3.76 -13.44 -26.29
N PRO A 302 3.84 -12.55 -27.27
CA PRO A 302 2.87 -11.47 -27.42
C PRO A 302 1.44 -12.02 -27.50
N THR A 303 0.49 -11.27 -26.96
CA THR A 303 -0.93 -11.60 -27.08
C THR A 303 -1.37 -11.57 -28.55
N LYS A 304 -2.05 -12.60 -29.00
CA LYS A 304 -2.58 -12.73 -30.35
C LYS A 304 -4.11 -12.60 -30.36
N ILE A 305 -4.62 -11.68 -31.18
CA ILE A 305 -6.05 -11.39 -31.30
C ILE A 305 -6.44 -11.59 -32.78
N LEU A 306 -7.43 -12.44 -33.04
CA LEU A 306 -7.92 -12.80 -34.38
C LEU A 306 -9.42 -12.51 -34.48
N ASP A 307 -9.82 -11.74 -35.50
CA ASP A 307 -11.22 -11.47 -35.86
C ASP A 307 -12.11 -11.10 -34.65
N SER A 308 -11.57 -10.32 -33.70
CA SER A 308 -12.23 -10.00 -32.44
C SER A 308 -12.36 -8.50 -32.22
N ALA A 309 -13.43 -8.06 -31.55
CA ALA A 309 -13.66 -6.68 -31.18
C ALA A 309 -13.26 -6.47 -29.70
N VAL A 310 -12.28 -5.61 -29.44
CA VAL A 310 -11.81 -5.29 -28.09
C VAL A 310 -11.92 -3.80 -27.84
N THR A 311 -12.66 -3.41 -26.81
CA THR A 311 -12.85 -2.00 -26.44
C THR A 311 -12.68 -1.79 -24.94
N GLN A 312 -12.03 -0.69 -24.53
CA GLN A 312 -11.83 -0.28 -23.12
C GLN A 312 -11.36 -1.43 -22.24
N SER A 313 -10.40 -2.23 -22.68
CA SER A 313 -9.97 -3.43 -21.97
C SER A 313 -8.46 -3.52 -21.88
N THR A 314 -7.97 -4.09 -20.78
CA THR A 314 -6.55 -4.39 -20.59
C THR A 314 -6.36 -5.90 -20.72
N ILE A 315 -5.40 -6.33 -21.55
CA ILE A 315 -5.12 -7.73 -21.83
C ILE A 315 -3.67 -8.03 -21.47
N GLY A 316 -3.47 -9.03 -20.61
CA GLY A 316 -2.14 -9.50 -20.19
C GLY A 316 -1.40 -10.23 -21.31
N ASP A 317 -0.10 -10.47 -21.10
CA ASP A 317 0.77 -11.15 -22.05
C ASP A 317 0.40 -12.63 -22.24
N GLY A 318 0.71 -13.15 -23.43
CA GLY A 318 0.55 -14.56 -23.75
C GLY A 318 -0.88 -15.03 -23.98
N CYS A 319 -1.84 -14.12 -24.17
CA CYS A 319 -3.22 -14.47 -24.45
C CYS A 319 -3.43 -14.84 -25.92
N PHE A 320 -4.41 -15.70 -26.16
CA PHE A 320 -4.91 -16.04 -27.48
C PHE A 320 -6.42 -15.82 -27.51
N ILE A 321 -6.88 -14.93 -28.40
CA ILE A 321 -8.27 -14.49 -28.48
C ILE A 321 -8.73 -14.60 -29.92
N GLU A 322 -9.84 -15.30 -30.19
CA GLU A 322 -10.38 -15.46 -31.52
C GLU A 322 -11.89 -15.28 -31.58
N LYS A 323 -12.37 -14.59 -32.63
CA LYS A 323 -13.77 -14.39 -33.00
C LYS A 323 -14.68 -14.06 -31.79
N SER A 324 -14.24 -13.11 -30.92
CA SER A 324 -14.88 -12.79 -29.67
C SER A 324 -15.07 -11.29 -29.51
N THR A 325 -15.98 -10.89 -28.61
CA THR A 325 -16.21 -9.49 -28.24
C THR A 325 -15.83 -9.29 -26.79
N ILE A 326 -14.92 -8.33 -26.52
CA ILE A 326 -14.45 -8.00 -25.19
C ILE A 326 -14.65 -6.51 -24.96
N LYS A 327 -15.32 -6.14 -23.87
CA LYS A 327 -15.60 -4.76 -23.54
C LYS A 327 -15.48 -4.52 -22.03
N ASN A 328 -14.77 -3.44 -21.64
CA ASN A 328 -14.52 -3.06 -20.24
C ASN A 328 -14.09 -4.26 -19.39
N ALA A 329 -13.08 -4.99 -19.86
CA ALA A 329 -12.61 -6.20 -19.19
C ALA A 329 -11.11 -6.16 -18.90
N MET A 330 -10.71 -6.83 -17.81
CA MET A 330 -9.33 -7.07 -17.45
C MET A 330 -9.04 -8.55 -17.67
N VAL A 331 -8.21 -8.87 -18.65
CA VAL A 331 -7.87 -10.25 -19.01
C VAL A 331 -6.47 -10.58 -18.51
N GLY A 332 -6.37 -11.56 -17.61
CA GLY A 332 -5.09 -11.98 -17.04
C GLY A 332 -4.20 -12.74 -18.01
N LEU A 333 -2.97 -13.00 -17.57
CA LEU A 333 -1.92 -13.67 -18.35
C LEU A 333 -2.37 -15.05 -18.88
N ARG A 334 -1.94 -15.40 -20.10
CA ARG A 334 -2.14 -16.73 -20.71
C ARG A 334 -3.60 -17.14 -20.87
N SER A 335 -4.51 -16.20 -20.94
CA SER A 335 -5.92 -16.52 -21.15
C SER A 335 -6.15 -16.98 -22.59
N HIS A 336 -6.97 -18.01 -22.75
CA HIS A 336 -7.43 -18.48 -24.04
C HIS A 336 -8.94 -18.25 -24.17
N ILE A 337 -9.33 -17.36 -25.07
CA ILE A 337 -10.72 -16.97 -25.32
C ILE A 337 -11.08 -17.47 -26.73
N SER A 338 -11.95 -18.48 -26.79
CA SER A 338 -12.35 -19.15 -27.98
C SER A 338 -13.51 -18.43 -28.66
N GLU A 339 -13.79 -18.86 -29.91
CA GLU A 339 -14.85 -18.33 -30.77
C GLU A 339 -16.22 -18.21 -30.09
N GLY A 340 -16.91 -17.10 -30.33
CA GLY A 340 -18.28 -16.85 -29.87
C GLY A 340 -18.40 -16.32 -28.45
N CYS A 341 -17.28 -16.01 -27.76
CA CYS A 341 -17.32 -15.42 -26.41
C CYS A 341 -17.72 -13.95 -26.49
N VAL A 342 -18.59 -13.55 -25.55
CA VAL A 342 -18.91 -12.15 -25.23
C VAL A 342 -18.54 -11.89 -23.77
N ILE A 343 -17.60 -10.99 -23.54
CA ILE A 343 -17.04 -10.69 -22.22
C ILE A 343 -17.20 -9.20 -21.97
N GLU A 344 -18.03 -8.84 -21.01
CA GLU A 344 -18.29 -7.45 -20.66
C GLU A 344 -18.17 -7.29 -19.14
N ASP A 345 -17.65 -6.13 -18.69
CA ASP A 345 -17.53 -5.74 -17.28
C ASP A 345 -16.92 -6.85 -16.39
N THR A 346 -15.86 -7.49 -16.88
CA THR A 346 -15.37 -8.76 -16.31
C THR A 346 -13.87 -8.71 -15.98
N LEU A 347 -13.49 -9.41 -14.92
CA LEU A 347 -12.09 -9.74 -14.59
C LEU A 347 -11.86 -11.23 -14.82
N LEU A 348 -10.89 -11.59 -15.68
CA LEU A 348 -10.50 -12.97 -16.00
C LEU A 348 -9.10 -13.29 -15.47
#